data_0cfd1321c999a1d250402c3f4a750548
#
_entry.id   0cfd1321c999a1d250402c3f4a750548
#
_cell.length_a   1.000
_cell.length_b   1.000
_cell.length_c   1.000
_cell.angle_alpha   90.00
_cell.angle_beta   90.00
_cell.angle_gamma   90.00
#
_symmetry.space_group_name_H-M   'P 1'
#
loop_
_entity.id
_entity.type
_entity.pdbx_description
1 polymer ?
#
loop_
_entity_poly.entity_id
_entity_poly.type
_entity_poly.pdbx_seq_one_letter_code
_entity_poly.pdbx_strand_id
1 'polypeptide(L)'
;MDPIIQINDLSVQFRTDTGITQALDGITFDVERGKVTAIVGESGSGKSVTANCVMRLIQPPGYITGGSIQCLPKANAAFDIVSLPDKDPLLYDLRGGTISMVFQEPMTALSPVLTVGNQISEAILCHRNVTKKQAWQEASDMLDHVGIGDVERRMHMYPFEFSGGMRQRAVIAMALVCNPELLICDEPTTALDVTIQAEILTLIRDLQSELNNSVIFITHDLGVVAQIADYVVVMYQGRILEIGSVHDVLKDPLHPYTKGLLAAIPGTAPPGQRLQTISSVVDPKELETPYPLVTLNNGRKVSLPNNQIRKGT
;
A
#
# COMPACT_ATOMS: atom_id res chain seq x y z
N MET A 1 16.25 7.71 -10.92
CA MET A 1 14.99 7.14 -10.43
C MET A 1 13.87 7.85 -11.16
N ASP A 2 12.85 7.13 -11.57
CA ASP A 2 11.67 7.68 -12.27
C ASP A 2 10.42 7.41 -11.41
N PRO A 3 10.13 8.26 -10.42
CA PRO A 3 9.01 8.03 -9.51
C PRO A 3 7.67 8.29 -10.21
N ILE A 4 6.62 7.56 -9.76
CA ILE A 4 5.23 7.85 -10.09
C ILE A 4 4.58 8.75 -9.03
N ILE A 5 4.98 8.58 -7.78
CA ILE A 5 4.56 9.41 -6.65
C ILE A 5 5.78 9.89 -5.89
N GLN A 6 5.81 11.18 -5.55
CA GLN A 6 6.78 11.76 -4.62
C GLN A 6 6.05 12.41 -3.46
N ILE A 7 6.28 11.90 -2.26
CA ILE A 7 5.72 12.43 -1.02
C ILE A 7 6.81 13.27 -0.35
N ASN A 8 6.50 14.54 -0.06
CA ASN A 8 7.45 15.48 0.53
C ASN A 8 6.84 16.14 1.78
N ASP A 9 7.48 15.92 2.92
CA ASP A 9 7.16 16.53 4.22
C ASP A 9 5.68 16.43 4.60
N LEU A 10 5.05 15.29 4.25
CA LEU A 10 3.60 15.11 4.41
C LEU A 10 3.24 14.94 5.87
N SER A 11 2.33 15.79 6.36
CA SER A 11 1.84 15.79 7.74
C SER A 11 0.32 15.74 7.78
N VAL A 12 -0.22 14.90 8.67
CA VAL A 12 -1.67 14.69 8.85
C VAL A 12 -2.04 14.67 10.31
N GLN A 13 -3.11 15.35 10.67
CA GLN A 13 -3.66 15.37 12.01
C GLN A 13 -5.13 14.93 12.02
N PHE A 14 -5.56 14.37 13.14
CA PHE A 14 -6.96 14.07 13.44
C PHE A 14 -7.39 14.83 14.69
N ARG A 15 -8.55 15.51 14.62
CA ARG A 15 -9.18 16.10 15.79
C ARG A 15 -10.01 15.04 16.50
N THR A 16 -9.66 14.76 17.75
CA THR A 16 -10.37 13.81 18.59
C THR A 16 -10.99 14.55 19.78
N ASP A 17 -11.90 13.91 20.48
CA ASP A 17 -12.51 14.47 21.69
C ASP A 17 -11.49 14.76 22.79
N THR A 18 -10.34 14.10 22.77
CA THR A 18 -9.24 14.24 23.72
C THR A 18 -8.14 15.21 23.26
N GLY A 19 -8.24 15.75 22.05
CA GLY A 19 -7.24 16.69 21.49
C GLY A 19 -6.88 16.41 20.03
N ILE A 20 -5.68 16.76 19.65
CA ILE A 20 -5.13 16.55 18.29
C ILE A 20 -4.17 15.38 18.32
N THR A 21 -4.40 14.41 17.44
CA THR A 21 -3.50 13.26 17.22
C THR A 21 -2.75 13.45 15.92
N GLN A 22 -1.40 13.41 15.97
CA GLN A 22 -0.52 13.42 14.79
C GLN A 22 -0.51 12.03 14.19
N ALA A 23 -1.04 11.87 12.98
CA ALA A 23 -1.07 10.57 12.29
C ALA A 23 0.11 10.41 11.32
N LEU A 24 0.54 11.50 10.67
CA LEU A 24 1.77 11.56 9.87
C LEU A 24 2.54 12.82 10.26
N ASP A 25 3.85 12.70 10.42
CA ASP A 25 4.75 13.74 10.90
C ASP A 25 5.94 13.90 9.95
N GLY A 26 5.76 14.69 8.88
CA GLY A 26 6.81 15.06 7.93
C GLY A 26 7.39 13.90 7.11
N ILE A 27 6.56 12.95 6.66
CA ILE A 27 7.06 11.80 5.89
C ILE A 27 7.50 12.21 4.48
N THR A 28 8.66 11.66 4.04
CA THR A 28 9.23 11.94 2.72
C THR A 28 9.79 10.67 2.10
N PHE A 29 9.21 10.22 0.98
CA PHE A 29 9.70 9.11 0.17
C PHE A 29 9.09 9.12 -1.23
N ASP A 30 9.71 8.38 -2.15
CA ASP A 30 9.29 8.22 -3.53
C ASP A 30 8.75 6.79 -3.76
N VAL A 31 7.81 6.67 -4.69
CA VAL A 31 7.32 5.38 -5.22
C VAL A 31 7.84 5.25 -6.65
N GLU A 32 8.72 4.30 -6.88
CA GLU A 32 9.34 4.09 -8.19
C GLU A 32 8.41 3.38 -9.18
N ARG A 33 8.50 3.79 -10.46
CA ARG A 33 7.73 3.15 -11.52
C ARG A 33 8.09 1.69 -11.71
N GLY A 34 7.08 0.85 -11.93
CA GLY A 34 7.25 -0.56 -12.19
C GLY A 34 7.87 -1.34 -11.04
N LYS A 35 7.84 -0.77 -9.82
CA LYS A 35 8.38 -1.38 -8.60
C LYS A 35 7.31 -1.54 -7.53
N VAL A 36 7.55 -2.51 -6.65
CA VAL A 36 6.74 -2.73 -5.45
C VAL A 36 7.42 -2.07 -4.26
N THR A 37 6.78 -1.02 -3.72
CA THR A 37 7.21 -0.35 -2.47
C THR A 37 6.34 -0.84 -1.32
N ALA A 38 6.91 -1.61 -0.41
CA ALA A 38 6.22 -2.02 0.80
C ALA A 38 6.28 -0.93 1.88
N ILE A 39 5.15 -0.64 2.52
CA ILE A 39 5.07 0.20 3.71
C ILE A 39 4.75 -0.70 4.90
N VAL A 40 5.66 -0.76 5.88
CA VAL A 40 5.57 -1.67 7.02
C VAL A 40 5.62 -0.95 8.35
N GLY A 41 5.06 -1.56 9.39
CA GLY A 41 5.06 -1.05 10.77
C GLY A 41 3.88 -1.60 11.55
N GLU A 42 3.83 -1.33 12.85
CA GLU A 42 2.73 -1.74 13.72
C GLU A 42 1.39 -1.07 13.34
N SER A 43 0.28 -1.60 13.87
CA SER A 43 -1.02 -0.95 13.75
C SER A 43 -0.95 0.47 14.32
N GLY A 44 -1.56 1.43 13.62
CA GLY A 44 -1.51 2.84 14.02
C GLY A 44 -0.22 3.59 13.64
N SER A 45 0.74 2.98 12.92
CA SER A 45 1.97 3.67 12.50
C SER A 45 1.79 4.69 11.36
N GLY A 46 0.58 4.81 10.78
CA GLY A 46 0.27 5.79 9.72
C GLY A 46 0.21 5.22 8.30
N LYS A 47 0.40 3.92 8.08
CA LYS A 47 0.44 3.27 6.75
C LYS A 47 -0.80 3.54 5.90
N SER A 48 -1.98 3.17 6.40
CA SER A 48 -3.25 3.39 5.68
C SER A 48 -3.61 4.87 5.54
N VAL A 49 -3.17 5.72 6.49
CA VAL A 49 -3.31 7.17 6.38
C VAL A 49 -2.50 7.69 5.19
N THR A 50 -1.27 7.17 4.99
CA THR A 50 -0.43 7.51 3.83
C THR A 50 -1.12 7.14 2.51
N ALA A 51 -1.65 5.91 2.40
CA ALA A 51 -2.41 5.47 1.23
C ALA A 51 -3.63 6.37 0.96
N ASN A 52 -4.40 6.68 2.01
CA ASN A 52 -5.56 7.56 1.91
C ASN A 52 -5.19 9.00 1.50
N CYS A 53 -4.01 9.50 1.87
CA CYS A 53 -3.51 10.79 1.39
C CYS A 53 -3.23 10.75 -0.12
N VAL A 54 -2.58 9.70 -0.62
CA VAL A 54 -2.30 9.51 -2.05
C VAL A 54 -3.60 9.47 -2.87
N MET A 55 -4.64 8.84 -2.32
CA MET A 55 -5.99 8.79 -2.93
C MET A 55 -6.83 10.05 -2.63
N ARG A 56 -6.32 11.01 -1.85
CA ARG A 56 -7.09 12.19 -1.38
C ARG A 56 -8.41 11.78 -0.69
N LEU A 57 -8.36 10.72 0.14
CA LEU A 57 -9.51 10.13 0.84
C LEU A 57 -9.55 10.46 2.34
N ILE A 58 -8.66 11.34 2.83
CA ILE A 58 -8.69 11.81 4.22
C ILE A 58 -9.97 12.63 4.42
N GLN A 59 -10.82 12.17 5.34
CA GLN A 59 -12.07 12.81 5.68
C GLN A 59 -12.06 13.39 7.11
N PRO A 60 -12.86 14.41 7.39
CA PRO A 60 -13.06 14.88 8.76
C PRO A 60 -13.37 13.73 9.72
N PRO A 61 -12.76 13.72 10.93
CA PRO A 61 -12.01 14.80 11.57
C PRO A 61 -10.52 14.89 11.19
N GLY A 62 -10.05 14.13 10.16
CA GLY A 62 -8.68 14.17 9.65
C GLY A 62 -8.47 15.30 8.64
N TYR A 63 -7.26 15.86 8.61
CA TYR A 63 -6.86 16.87 7.63
C TYR A 63 -5.34 16.87 7.41
N ILE A 64 -4.91 17.16 6.19
CA ILE A 64 -3.50 17.34 5.84
C ILE A 64 -3.07 18.72 6.33
N THR A 65 -2.02 18.78 7.15
CA THR A 65 -1.50 20.01 7.74
C THR A 65 -0.34 20.62 7.00
N GLY A 66 0.37 19.84 6.17
CA GLY A 66 1.51 20.30 5.40
C GLY A 66 2.04 19.25 4.45
N GLY A 67 3.00 19.66 3.64
CA GLY A 67 3.65 18.82 2.64
C GLY A 67 2.93 18.77 1.29
N SER A 68 3.45 17.95 0.39
CA SER A 68 2.93 17.76 -0.95
C SER A 68 3.01 16.29 -1.40
N ILE A 69 2.14 15.91 -2.34
CA ILE A 69 2.16 14.62 -3.01
C ILE A 69 2.15 14.87 -4.51
N GLN A 70 3.32 14.81 -5.14
CA GLN A 70 3.44 14.96 -6.57
C GLN A 70 3.07 13.65 -7.28
N CYS A 71 2.06 13.70 -8.13
CA CYS A 71 1.73 12.63 -9.07
C CYS A 71 2.35 12.95 -10.43
N LEU A 72 3.10 11.98 -10.97
CA LEU A 72 3.80 12.11 -12.25
C LEU A 72 3.26 11.07 -13.25
N PRO A 73 2.03 11.18 -13.75
CA PRO A 73 1.45 10.22 -14.68
C PRO A 73 2.16 10.26 -16.04
N LYS A 74 2.19 9.12 -16.75
CA LYS A 74 2.83 9.04 -18.09
C LYS A 74 2.14 9.93 -19.13
N ALA A 75 0.83 10.02 -19.06
CA ALA A 75 0.01 10.68 -20.09
C ALA A 75 -0.24 12.17 -19.83
N ASN A 76 -0.05 12.65 -18.61
CA ASN A 76 -0.40 14.00 -18.20
C ASN A 76 0.78 14.73 -17.54
N ALA A 77 0.67 16.06 -17.43
CA ALA A 77 1.63 16.84 -16.65
C ALA A 77 1.59 16.45 -15.16
N ALA A 78 2.73 16.59 -14.48
CA ALA A 78 2.81 16.40 -13.03
C ALA A 78 1.92 17.40 -12.29
N PHE A 79 1.29 16.95 -11.20
CA PHE A 79 0.45 17.78 -10.34
C PHE A 79 0.56 17.36 -8.87
N ASP A 80 0.29 18.29 -7.97
CA ASP A 80 0.26 18.04 -6.54
C ASP A 80 -1.17 17.67 -6.09
N ILE A 81 -1.34 16.41 -5.67
CA ILE A 81 -2.62 15.86 -5.19
C ILE A 81 -3.16 16.66 -3.99
N VAL A 82 -2.27 17.13 -3.09
CA VAL A 82 -2.67 17.86 -1.88
C VAL A 82 -3.29 19.21 -2.21
N SER A 83 -2.79 19.88 -3.24
CA SER A 83 -3.23 21.22 -3.64
C SER A 83 -4.56 21.22 -4.40
N LEU A 84 -5.03 20.06 -4.91
CA LEU A 84 -6.26 19.98 -5.69
C LEU A 84 -7.49 20.29 -4.81
N PRO A 85 -8.46 21.06 -5.34
CA PRO A 85 -9.79 21.21 -4.72
C PRO A 85 -10.51 19.86 -4.58
N ASP A 86 -11.36 19.68 -3.56
CA ASP A 86 -12.05 18.40 -3.28
C ASP A 86 -12.91 17.87 -4.44
N LYS A 87 -13.38 18.77 -5.33
CA LYS A 87 -14.21 18.42 -6.50
C LYS A 87 -13.47 18.63 -7.82
N ASP A 88 -12.13 18.64 -7.79
CA ASP A 88 -11.35 18.80 -9.02
C ASP A 88 -11.57 17.59 -9.95
N PRO A 89 -11.81 17.79 -11.25
CA PRO A 89 -11.95 16.70 -12.22
C PRO A 89 -10.74 15.75 -12.23
N LEU A 90 -9.51 16.26 -12.01
CA LEU A 90 -8.31 15.43 -11.93
C LEU A 90 -8.37 14.38 -10.83
N LEU A 91 -9.12 14.61 -9.72
CA LEU A 91 -9.30 13.60 -8.68
C LEU A 91 -10.17 12.42 -9.15
N TYR A 92 -11.10 12.65 -10.07
CA TYR A 92 -11.90 11.57 -10.66
C TYR A 92 -11.06 10.76 -11.64
N ASP A 93 -10.23 11.41 -12.46
CA ASP A 93 -9.31 10.74 -13.39
C ASP A 93 -8.18 10.01 -12.62
N LEU A 94 -7.76 10.57 -11.50
CA LEU A 94 -6.77 9.95 -10.61
C LEU A 94 -7.30 8.63 -10.04
N ARG A 95 -8.50 8.65 -9.42
CA ARG A 95 -9.09 7.52 -8.69
C ARG A 95 -9.67 6.50 -9.67
N GLY A 96 -9.06 5.33 -9.78
CA GLY A 96 -9.47 4.25 -10.68
C GLY A 96 -8.88 4.33 -12.09
N GLY A 97 -8.49 5.53 -12.57
CA GLY A 97 -7.81 5.70 -13.85
C GLY A 97 -6.29 5.60 -13.71
N THR A 98 -5.67 6.53 -12.98
CA THR A 98 -4.20 6.54 -12.77
C THR A 98 -3.79 5.74 -11.57
N ILE A 99 -4.54 5.81 -10.47
CA ILE A 99 -4.27 5.11 -9.20
C ILE A 99 -5.52 4.34 -8.79
N SER A 100 -5.37 3.05 -8.50
CA SER A 100 -6.42 2.22 -7.91
C SER A 100 -6.02 1.71 -6.56
N MET A 101 -7.01 1.32 -5.74
CA MET A 101 -6.78 0.84 -4.38
C MET A 101 -7.60 -0.42 -4.07
N VAL A 102 -6.92 -1.40 -3.49
CA VAL A 102 -7.50 -2.56 -2.81
C VAL A 102 -7.51 -2.24 -1.32
N PHE A 103 -8.69 -2.10 -0.74
CA PHE A 103 -8.88 -1.76 0.67
C PHE A 103 -8.70 -2.97 1.60
N GLN A 104 -8.47 -2.71 2.87
CA GLN A 104 -8.16 -3.70 3.91
C GLN A 104 -9.25 -4.79 4.07
N GLU A 105 -10.52 -4.47 3.81
CA GLU A 105 -11.62 -5.43 3.96
C GLU A 105 -12.26 -5.74 2.60
N PRO A 106 -11.87 -6.82 1.91
CA PRO A 106 -12.46 -7.19 0.62
C PRO A 106 -13.94 -7.53 0.71
N MET A 107 -14.42 -7.90 1.91
CA MET A 107 -15.82 -8.22 2.17
C MET A 107 -16.73 -7.00 2.07
N THR A 108 -16.21 -5.81 2.34
CA THR A 108 -16.96 -4.54 2.30
C THR A 108 -16.76 -3.78 0.98
N ALA A 109 -15.75 -4.16 0.18
CA ALA A 109 -15.42 -3.49 -1.07
C ALA A 109 -16.45 -3.77 -2.19
N LEU A 110 -17.12 -4.93 -2.15
CA LEU A 110 -18.15 -5.31 -3.14
C LEU A 110 -19.55 -5.10 -2.58
N SER A 111 -20.41 -4.45 -3.35
CA SER A 111 -21.83 -4.29 -3.03
C SER A 111 -22.53 -5.65 -3.03
N PRO A 112 -23.21 -6.07 -1.93
CA PRO A 112 -23.85 -7.37 -1.87
C PRO A 112 -25.09 -7.50 -2.76
N VAL A 113 -25.64 -6.39 -3.26
CA VAL A 113 -26.88 -6.35 -4.05
C VAL A 113 -26.65 -6.22 -5.56
N LEU A 114 -25.38 -6.15 -5.99
CA LEU A 114 -25.00 -6.12 -7.41
C LEU A 114 -24.16 -7.35 -7.75
N THR A 115 -24.31 -7.85 -8.99
CA THR A 115 -23.47 -8.95 -9.46
C THR A 115 -22.01 -8.50 -9.63
N VAL A 116 -21.06 -9.42 -9.51
CA VAL A 116 -19.63 -9.12 -9.63
C VAL A 116 -19.31 -8.53 -11.00
N GLY A 117 -19.87 -9.12 -12.08
CA GLY A 117 -19.67 -8.59 -13.44
C GLY A 117 -20.18 -7.17 -13.62
N ASN A 118 -21.33 -6.82 -13.01
CA ASN A 118 -21.83 -5.44 -13.06
C ASN A 118 -20.88 -4.45 -12.38
N GLN A 119 -20.33 -4.80 -11.22
CA GLN A 119 -19.46 -3.90 -10.47
C GLN A 119 -18.12 -3.66 -11.19
N ILE A 120 -17.53 -4.71 -11.77
CA ILE A 120 -16.29 -4.55 -12.55
C ILE A 120 -16.56 -3.78 -13.84
N SER A 121 -17.67 -4.07 -14.53
CA SER A 121 -18.08 -3.33 -15.74
C SER A 121 -18.36 -1.85 -15.45
N GLU A 122 -18.95 -1.53 -14.30
CA GLU A 122 -19.20 -0.17 -13.85
C GLU A 122 -17.89 0.60 -13.66
N ALA A 123 -16.85 -0.01 -13.05
CA ALA A 123 -15.55 0.59 -12.92
C ALA A 123 -14.95 0.99 -14.28
N ILE A 124 -15.11 0.16 -15.31
CA ILE A 124 -14.67 0.48 -16.67
C ILE A 124 -15.46 1.67 -17.24
N LEU A 125 -16.80 1.63 -17.12
CA LEU A 125 -17.68 2.66 -17.68
C LEU A 125 -17.51 4.04 -17.01
N CYS A 126 -17.07 4.08 -15.75
CA CYS A 126 -16.76 5.33 -15.05
C CYS A 126 -15.52 6.03 -15.59
N HIS A 127 -14.53 5.27 -16.09
CA HIS A 127 -13.22 5.82 -16.48
C HIS A 127 -12.91 5.76 -17.96
N ARG A 128 -13.70 5.02 -18.74
CA ARG A 128 -13.43 4.79 -20.16
C ARG A 128 -14.67 4.98 -21.01
N ASN A 129 -14.51 5.60 -22.17
CA ASN A 129 -15.60 5.78 -23.13
C ASN A 129 -15.77 4.53 -24.02
N VAL A 130 -16.39 3.50 -23.46
CA VAL A 130 -16.66 2.22 -24.13
C VAL A 130 -18.15 1.85 -24.02
N THR A 131 -18.62 0.95 -24.89
CA THR A 131 -19.99 0.43 -24.80
C THR A 131 -20.15 -0.53 -23.63
N LYS A 132 -21.37 -0.69 -23.09
CA LYS A 132 -21.68 -1.67 -22.04
C LYS A 132 -21.24 -3.08 -22.41
N LYS A 133 -21.37 -3.46 -23.69
CA LYS A 133 -20.97 -4.79 -24.18
C LYS A 133 -19.44 -4.95 -24.11
N GLN A 134 -18.69 -3.92 -24.49
CA GLN A 134 -17.21 -3.94 -24.38
C GLN A 134 -16.79 -3.99 -22.91
N ALA A 135 -17.38 -3.15 -22.04
CA ALA A 135 -17.09 -3.15 -20.61
C ALA A 135 -17.36 -4.53 -19.96
N TRP A 136 -18.45 -5.18 -20.35
CA TRP A 136 -18.81 -6.51 -19.89
C TRP A 136 -17.76 -7.55 -20.32
N GLN A 137 -17.32 -7.51 -21.59
CA GLN A 137 -16.30 -8.42 -22.10
C GLN A 137 -14.96 -8.21 -21.39
N GLU A 138 -14.50 -6.97 -21.26
CA GLU A 138 -13.26 -6.66 -20.56
C GLU A 138 -13.30 -7.06 -19.07
N ALA A 139 -14.44 -6.89 -18.41
CA ALA A 139 -14.65 -7.38 -17.05
C ALA A 139 -14.58 -8.91 -16.96
N SER A 140 -15.12 -9.62 -17.95
CA SER A 140 -15.05 -11.07 -18.08
C SER A 140 -13.60 -11.52 -18.27
N ASP A 141 -12.87 -10.89 -19.20
CA ASP A 141 -11.48 -11.20 -19.49
C ASP A 141 -10.59 -10.98 -18.25
N MET A 142 -10.83 -9.90 -17.49
CA MET A 142 -10.09 -9.62 -16.26
C MET A 142 -10.40 -10.63 -15.15
N LEU A 143 -11.64 -11.11 -15.01
CA LEU A 143 -11.97 -12.19 -14.05
C LEU A 143 -11.26 -13.51 -14.38
N ASP A 144 -11.16 -13.85 -15.66
CA ASP A 144 -10.37 -15.01 -16.10
C ASP A 144 -8.90 -14.82 -15.78
N HIS A 145 -8.37 -13.64 -16.03
CA HIS A 145 -6.99 -13.26 -15.80
C HIS A 145 -6.57 -13.36 -14.31
N VAL A 146 -7.45 -13.01 -13.38
CA VAL A 146 -7.20 -13.21 -11.95
C VAL A 146 -7.45 -14.66 -11.49
N GLY A 147 -7.71 -15.60 -12.41
CA GLY A 147 -7.86 -17.02 -12.13
C GLY A 147 -9.22 -17.40 -11.54
N ILE A 148 -10.29 -16.68 -11.87
CA ILE A 148 -11.66 -17.06 -11.55
C ILE A 148 -12.22 -17.88 -12.71
N GLY A 149 -12.25 -19.21 -12.57
CA GLY A 149 -12.81 -20.11 -13.59
C GLY A 149 -14.34 -19.99 -13.73
N ASP A 150 -14.92 -20.57 -14.79
CA ASP A 150 -16.35 -20.50 -15.11
C ASP A 150 -16.89 -19.07 -15.13
N VAL A 151 -16.11 -18.19 -15.81
CA VAL A 151 -16.32 -16.73 -15.77
C VAL A 151 -17.72 -16.34 -16.24
N GLU A 152 -18.24 -16.98 -17.29
CA GLU A 152 -19.56 -16.68 -17.85
C GLU A 152 -20.66 -16.78 -16.79
N ARG A 153 -20.62 -17.82 -15.96
CA ARG A 153 -21.52 -17.98 -14.82
C ARG A 153 -21.19 -16.99 -13.70
N ARG A 154 -19.88 -16.81 -13.37
CA ARG A 154 -19.43 -16.00 -12.24
C ARG A 154 -19.72 -14.52 -12.39
N MET A 155 -19.74 -13.99 -13.60
CA MET A 155 -20.15 -12.61 -13.91
C MET A 155 -21.55 -12.29 -13.41
N HIS A 156 -22.45 -13.27 -13.39
CA HIS A 156 -23.83 -13.13 -12.96
C HIS A 156 -24.08 -13.43 -11.48
N MET A 157 -23.05 -13.89 -10.75
CA MET A 157 -23.14 -14.22 -9.33
C MET A 157 -22.94 -12.97 -8.45
N TYR A 158 -23.50 -13.03 -7.26
CA TYR A 158 -23.34 -12.01 -6.22
C TYR A 158 -22.11 -12.30 -5.35
N PRO A 159 -21.53 -11.26 -4.68
CA PRO A 159 -20.35 -11.45 -3.84
C PRO A 159 -20.50 -12.50 -2.74
N PHE A 160 -21.69 -12.67 -2.16
CA PHE A 160 -21.93 -13.67 -1.10
C PHE A 160 -21.85 -15.12 -1.59
N GLU A 161 -21.94 -15.34 -2.90
CA GLU A 161 -21.79 -16.67 -3.52
C GLU A 161 -20.32 -17.04 -3.78
N PHE A 162 -19.38 -16.08 -3.60
CA PHE A 162 -17.94 -16.27 -3.78
C PHE A 162 -17.28 -16.68 -2.45
N SER A 163 -16.23 -17.52 -2.52
CA SER A 163 -15.34 -17.75 -1.36
C SER A 163 -14.54 -16.49 -1.04
N GLY A 164 -13.89 -16.44 0.14
CA GLY A 164 -13.04 -15.32 0.53
C GLY A 164 -11.94 -15.00 -0.49
N GLY A 165 -11.19 -16.03 -0.94
CA GLY A 165 -10.17 -15.87 -1.95
C GLY A 165 -10.71 -15.42 -3.32
N MET A 166 -11.91 -15.90 -3.72
CA MET A 166 -12.56 -15.45 -4.95
C MET A 166 -13.01 -13.98 -4.86
N ARG A 167 -13.52 -13.54 -3.70
CA ARG A 167 -13.87 -12.13 -3.51
C ARG A 167 -12.64 -11.24 -3.59
N GLN A 168 -11.54 -11.68 -2.98
CA GLN A 168 -10.26 -10.95 -3.06
C GLN A 168 -9.77 -10.82 -4.50
N ARG A 169 -9.81 -11.92 -5.28
CA ARG A 169 -9.46 -11.91 -6.71
C ARG A 169 -10.38 -10.97 -7.51
N ALA A 170 -11.68 -10.95 -7.23
CA ALA A 170 -12.63 -10.04 -7.87
C ALA A 170 -12.39 -8.57 -7.53
N VAL A 171 -12.02 -8.25 -6.28
CA VAL A 171 -11.63 -6.89 -5.87
C VAL A 171 -10.34 -6.45 -6.57
N ILE A 172 -9.35 -7.34 -6.69
CA ILE A 172 -8.12 -7.09 -7.44
C ILE A 172 -8.43 -6.86 -8.93
N ALA A 173 -9.30 -7.69 -9.53
CA ALA A 173 -9.78 -7.50 -10.90
C ALA A 173 -10.42 -6.13 -11.10
N MET A 174 -11.33 -5.73 -10.20
CA MET A 174 -11.98 -4.42 -10.24
C MET A 174 -10.98 -3.26 -10.12
N ALA A 175 -9.94 -3.41 -9.30
CA ALA A 175 -8.91 -2.39 -9.14
C ALA A 175 -7.99 -2.27 -10.37
N LEU A 176 -7.74 -3.38 -11.09
CA LEU A 176 -6.80 -3.42 -12.20
C LEU A 176 -7.45 -3.28 -13.59
N VAL A 177 -8.77 -3.42 -13.71
CA VAL A 177 -9.46 -3.48 -15.01
C VAL A 177 -9.27 -2.22 -15.88
N CYS A 178 -9.02 -1.07 -15.26
CA CYS A 178 -8.69 0.17 -15.97
C CYS A 178 -7.19 0.36 -16.25
N ASN A 179 -6.37 -0.63 -15.93
CA ASN A 179 -4.91 -0.63 -16.08
C ASN A 179 -4.23 0.62 -15.44
N PRO A 180 -4.39 0.82 -14.11
CA PRO A 180 -3.81 1.95 -13.41
C PRO A 180 -2.27 1.91 -13.45
N GLU A 181 -1.62 3.08 -13.41
CA GLU A 181 -0.16 3.18 -13.32
C GLU A 181 0.35 2.81 -11.91
N LEU A 182 -0.50 3.00 -10.89
CA LEU A 182 -0.22 2.65 -9.50
C LEU A 182 -1.38 1.88 -8.88
N LEU A 183 -1.07 0.72 -8.30
CA LEU A 183 -1.98 -0.05 -7.46
C LEU A 183 -1.57 0.12 -5.99
N ILE A 184 -2.50 0.50 -5.13
CA ILE A 184 -2.32 0.52 -3.68
C ILE A 184 -3.03 -0.70 -3.09
N CYS A 185 -2.31 -1.53 -2.35
CA CYS A 185 -2.86 -2.69 -1.63
C CYS A 185 -2.73 -2.43 -0.13
N ASP A 186 -3.82 -2.10 0.54
CA ASP A 186 -3.84 -1.86 1.98
C ASP A 186 -4.25 -3.15 2.71
N GLU A 187 -3.25 -3.87 3.24
CA GLU A 187 -3.39 -5.17 3.91
C GLU A 187 -4.25 -6.19 3.13
N PRO A 188 -3.98 -6.43 1.85
CA PRO A 188 -4.88 -7.17 0.95
C PRO A 188 -5.02 -8.66 1.28
N THR A 189 -4.21 -9.19 2.19
CA THR A 189 -4.21 -10.60 2.58
C THR A 189 -4.63 -10.83 4.04
N THR A 190 -4.98 -9.76 4.76
CA THR A 190 -5.51 -9.86 6.13
C THR A 190 -6.80 -10.66 6.13
N ALA A 191 -6.95 -11.59 7.07
CA ALA A 191 -8.07 -12.53 7.22
C ALA A 191 -8.16 -13.65 6.15
N LEU A 192 -7.09 -13.89 5.37
CA LEU A 192 -6.96 -15.06 4.49
C LEU A 192 -6.10 -16.14 5.16
N ASP A 193 -6.36 -17.40 4.84
CA ASP A 193 -5.45 -18.48 5.24
C ASP A 193 -4.13 -18.40 4.48
N VAL A 194 -3.08 -19.03 5.03
CA VAL A 194 -1.70 -18.95 4.51
C VAL A 194 -1.58 -19.38 3.05
N THR A 195 -2.36 -20.38 2.63
CA THR A 195 -2.33 -20.90 1.25
C THR A 195 -2.91 -19.87 0.28
N ILE A 196 -4.08 -19.34 0.58
CA ILE A 196 -4.75 -18.31 -0.24
C ILE A 196 -3.92 -17.02 -0.24
N GLN A 197 -3.32 -16.64 0.91
CA GLN A 197 -2.40 -15.50 0.98
C GLN A 197 -1.26 -15.64 -0.03
N ALA A 198 -0.57 -16.80 -0.08
CA ALA A 198 0.53 -17.03 -1.01
C ALA A 198 0.08 -16.94 -2.48
N GLU A 199 -1.12 -17.48 -2.80
CA GLU A 199 -1.71 -17.37 -4.14
C GLU A 199 -2.00 -15.91 -4.53
N ILE A 200 -2.56 -15.11 -3.62
CA ILE A 200 -2.86 -13.69 -3.87
C ILE A 200 -1.58 -12.87 -4.06
N LEU A 201 -0.53 -13.15 -3.26
CA LEU A 201 0.77 -12.47 -3.44
C LEU A 201 1.39 -12.76 -4.79
N THR A 202 1.36 -14.04 -5.21
CA THR A 202 1.83 -14.46 -6.53
C THR A 202 1.02 -13.75 -7.63
N LEU A 203 -0.31 -13.75 -7.53
CA LEU A 203 -1.19 -13.07 -8.47
C LEU A 203 -0.86 -11.56 -8.61
N ILE A 204 -0.71 -10.84 -7.49
CA ILE A 204 -0.38 -9.41 -7.51
C ILE A 204 0.97 -9.19 -8.19
N ARG A 205 1.98 -10.02 -7.93
CA ARG A 205 3.31 -9.91 -8.52
C ARG A 205 3.30 -10.19 -10.03
N ASP A 206 2.58 -11.22 -10.46
CA ASP A 206 2.44 -11.59 -11.87
C ASP A 206 1.75 -10.47 -12.65
N LEU A 207 0.61 -9.98 -12.14
CA LEU A 207 -0.12 -8.86 -12.74
C LEU A 207 0.70 -7.56 -12.74
N GLN A 208 1.45 -7.26 -11.67
CA GLN A 208 2.36 -6.12 -11.62
C GLN A 208 3.42 -6.19 -12.72
N SER A 209 4.02 -7.36 -12.90
CA SER A 209 5.04 -7.58 -13.93
C SER A 209 4.47 -7.47 -15.35
N GLU A 210 3.29 -8.05 -15.59
CA GLU A 210 2.63 -8.07 -16.88
C GLU A 210 2.12 -6.69 -17.30
N LEU A 211 1.43 -6.00 -16.39
CA LEU A 211 0.87 -4.67 -16.64
C LEU A 211 1.92 -3.55 -16.51
N ASN A 212 3.11 -3.88 -16.00
CA ASN A 212 4.21 -2.94 -15.73
C ASN A 212 3.73 -1.70 -14.93
N ASN A 213 2.84 -1.95 -13.96
CA ASN A 213 2.37 -0.93 -13.03
C ASN A 213 3.26 -0.88 -11.77
N SER A 214 3.13 0.19 -11.00
CA SER A 214 3.79 0.34 -9.70
C SER A 214 2.86 -0.15 -8.61
N VAL A 215 3.40 -0.60 -7.47
CA VAL A 215 2.57 -1.06 -6.35
C VAL A 215 3.05 -0.41 -5.05
N ILE A 216 2.12 0.14 -4.27
CA ILE A 216 2.30 0.37 -2.83
C ILE A 216 1.64 -0.80 -2.11
N PHE A 217 2.43 -1.57 -1.37
CA PHE A 217 1.94 -2.73 -0.63
C PHE A 217 2.05 -2.49 0.88
N ILE A 218 0.93 -2.32 1.55
CA ILE A 218 0.88 -2.08 2.99
C ILE A 218 0.64 -3.41 3.71
N THR A 219 1.49 -3.70 4.69
CA THR A 219 1.36 -4.87 5.55
C THR A 219 2.11 -4.67 6.87
N HIS A 220 1.76 -5.44 7.88
CA HIS A 220 2.54 -5.59 9.11
C HIS A 220 3.41 -6.85 9.11
N ASP A 221 3.31 -7.69 8.06
CA ASP A 221 4.04 -8.96 7.94
C ASP A 221 5.29 -8.82 7.05
N LEU A 222 6.47 -8.82 7.67
CA LEU A 222 7.76 -8.76 6.96
C LEU A 222 8.06 -10.02 6.14
N GLY A 223 7.44 -11.16 6.47
CA GLY A 223 7.53 -12.38 5.66
C GLY A 223 6.83 -12.22 4.31
N VAL A 224 5.74 -11.48 4.27
CA VAL A 224 5.06 -11.06 3.02
C VAL A 224 5.92 -10.09 2.23
N VAL A 225 6.51 -9.10 2.90
CA VAL A 225 7.40 -8.11 2.26
C VAL A 225 8.55 -8.77 1.53
N ALA A 226 9.19 -9.78 2.17
CA ALA A 226 10.30 -10.52 1.56
C ALA A 226 9.94 -11.21 0.24
N GLN A 227 8.66 -11.52 0.03
CA GLN A 227 8.18 -12.23 -1.16
C GLN A 227 7.80 -11.29 -2.31
N ILE A 228 7.31 -10.08 -2.00
CA ILE A 228 6.70 -9.22 -3.02
C ILE A 228 7.47 -7.92 -3.29
N ALA A 229 8.16 -7.35 -2.29
CA ALA A 229 8.68 -5.98 -2.37
C ALA A 229 10.04 -5.86 -3.07
N ASP A 230 10.25 -4.74 -3.76
CA ASP A 230 11.58 -4.27 -4.21
C ASP A 230 12.18 -3.30 -3.17
N TYR A 231 11.35 -2.39 -2.62
CA TYR A 231 11.72 -1.39 -1.62
C TYR A 231 10.84 -1.47 -0.39
N VAL A 232 11.39 -1.08 0.75
CA VAL A 232 10.70 -1.08 2.04
C VAL A 232 10.79 0.29 2.69
N VAL A 233 9.66 0.79 3.16
CA VAL A 233 9.51 1.98 4.00
C VAL A 233 9.01 1.52 5.36
N VAL A 234 9.86 1.64 6.38
CA VAL A 234 9.51 1.26 7.77
C VAL A 234 8.96 2.47 8.50
N MET A 235 7.72 2.36 8.98
CA MET A 235 7.00 3.43 9.68
C MET A 235 6.74 3.10 11.15
N TYR A 236 6.84 4.11 11.99
CA TYR A 236 6.50 4.05 13.40
C TYR A 236 5.91 5.40 13.86
N GLN A 237 4.74 5.38 14.50
CA GLN A 237 4.07 6.57 15.04
C GLN A 237 4.05 7.78 14.09
N GLY A 238 3.66 7.54 12.83
CA GLY A 238 3.53 8.58 11.81
C GLY A 238 4.84 9.04 11.16
N ARG A 239 5.98 8.43 11.50
CA ARG A 239 7.30 8.78 10.97
C ARG A 239 7.92 7.64 10.20
N ILE A 240 8.85 7.96 9.32
CA ILE A 240 9.67 6.98 8.62
C ILE A 240 10.96 6.79 9.41
N LEU A 241 11.28 5.55 9.76
CA LEU A 241 12.48 5.19 10.49
C LEU A 241 13.59 4.65 9.58
N GLU A 242 13.22 3.92 8.54
CA GLU A 242 14.19 3.34 7.60
C GLU A 242 13.56 3.16 6.21
N ILE A 243 14.35 3.44 5.15
CA ILE A 243 14.01 3.15 3.75
C ILE A 243 15.20 2.48 3.08
N GLY A 244 14.94 1.44 2.31
CA GLY A 244 15.98 0.77 1.53
C GLY A 244 15.43 -0.30 0.60
N SER A 245 16.33 -0.98 -0.13
CA SER A 245 15.95 -2.18 -0.84
C SER A 245 15.46 -3.25 0.14
N VAL A 246 14.57 -4.13 -0.31
CA VAL A 246 14.09 -5.23 0.55
C VAL A 246 15.26 -6.06 1.07
N HIS A 247 16.26 -6.32 0.22
CA HIS A 247 17.45 -7.07 0.59
C HIS A 247 18.22 -6.39 1.74
N ASP A 248 18.46 -5.08 1.65
CA ASP A 248 19.24 -4.36 2.66
C ASP A 248 18.49 -4.25 3.99
N VAL A 249 17.21 -3.90 3.96
CA VAL A 249 16.40 -3.72 5.17
C VAL A 249 16.18 -5.05 5.91
N LEU A 250 16.02 -6.17 5.18
CA LEU A 250 15.80 -7.47 5.81
C LEU A 250 17.10 -8.16 6.26
N LYS A 251 18.21 -8.00 5.53
CA LYS A 251 19.49 -8.66 5.87
C LYS A 251 20.37 -7.85 6.81
N ASP A 252 20.40 -6.54 6.64
CA ASP A 252 21.23 -5.63 7.42
C ASP A 252 20.43 -4.40 7.88
N PRO A 253 19.39 -4.60 8.75
CA PRO A 253 18.60 -3.51 9.28
C PRO A 253 19.46 -2.53 10.08
N LEU A 254 19.28 -1.25 9.83
CA LEU A 254 20.06 -0.20 10.52
C LEU A 254 19.33 0.26 11.77
N HIS A 255 18.03 0.55 11.65
CA HIS A 255 17.26 1.09 12.76
C HIS A 255 16.93 0.02 13.80
N PRO A 256 17.08 0.29 15.12
CA PRO A 256 16.73 -0.66 16.19
C PRO A 256 15.30 -1.19 16.07
N TYR A 257 14.33 -0.36 15.73
CA TYR A 257 12.93 -0.76 15.52
C TYR A 257 12.79 -1.81 14.40
N THR A 258 13.49 -1.63 13.27
CA THR A 258 13.51 -2.60 12.17
C THR A 258 14.08 -3.94 12.64
N LYS A 259 15.16 -3.91 13.45
CA LYS A 259 15.72 -5.11 14.08
C LYS A 259 14.72 -5.80 14.99
N GLY A 260 13.98 -5.01 15.78
CA GLY A 260 12.92 -5.53 16.66
C GLY A 260 11.76 -6.18 15.90
N LEU A 261 11.32 -5.57 14.79
CA LEU A 261 10.30 -6.13 13.91
C LEU A 261 10.73 -7.47 13.32
N LEU A 262 11.98 -7.57 12.85
CA LEU A 262 12.55 -8.80 12.28
C LEU A 262 12.71 -9.90 13.35
N ALA A 263 13.13 -9.55 14.55
CA ALA A 263 13.28 -10.50 15.66
C ALA A 263 11.94 -11.06 16.17
N ALA A 264 10.84 -10.36 15.89
CA ALA A 264 9.48 -10.80 16.26
C ALA A 264 8.84 -11.74 15.23
N ILE A 265 9.49 -11.99 14.06
CA ILE A 265 8.93 -12.90 13.03
C ILE A 265 8.92 -14.34 13.56
N PRO A 266 7.77 -15.06 13.49
CA PRO A 266 7.72 -16.48 13.80
C PRO A 266 8.69 -17.28 12.93
N GLY A 267 9.50 -18.16 13.57
CA GLY A 267 10.49 -18.99 12.87
C GLY A 267 11.91 -18.42 12.82
N THR A 268 12.17 -17.18 13.23
CA THR A 268 13.52 -16.63 13.39
C THR A 268 14.17 -17.07 14.71
N ALA A 269 13.36 -17.38 15.73
CA ALA A 269 13.87 -17.88 17.00
C ALA A 269 14.14 -19.40 16.95
N PRO A 270 15.22 -19.89 17.61
CA PRO A 270 15.46 -21.32 17.75
C PRO A 270 14.28 -22.05 18.43
N PRO A 271 14.03 -23.32 18.09
CA PRO A 271 12.96 -24.10 18.72
C PRO A 271 13.05 -24.06 20.24
N GLY A 272 11.93 -23.74 20.93
CA GLY A 272 11.84 -23.66 22.40
C GLY A 272 12.23 -22.32 23.01
N GLN A 273 12.68 -21.34 22.23
CA GLN A 273 12.88 -19.98 22.73
C GLN A 273 11.62 -19.12 22.52
N ARG A 274 11.35 -18.24 23.48
CA ARG A 274 10.27 -17.26 23.39
C ARG A 274 10.62 -16.23 22.32
N LEU A 275 9.66 -15.91 21.44
CA LEU A 275 9.81 -14.81 20.48
C LEU A 275 10.11 -13.51 21.22
N GLN A 276 11.03 -12.73 20.67
CA GLN A 276 11.31 -11.40 21.17
C GLN A 276 10.16 -10.45 20.78
N THR A 277 9.79 -9.59 21.70
CA THR A 277 8.88 -8.47 21.41
C THR A 277 9.69 -7.24 21.04
N ILE A 278 9.13 -6.30 20.29
CA ILE A 278 9.82 -5.06 19.93
C ILE A 278 10.32 -4.35 21.20
N SER A 279 9.49 -4.27 22.23
CA SER A 279 9.84 -3.68 23.54
C SER A 279 10.94 -4.42 24.32
N SER A 280 11.27 -5.66 23.95
CA SER A 280 12.41 -6.40 24.51
C SER A 280 13.74 -6.13 23.79
N VAL A 281 13.68 -5.59 22.58
CA VAL A 281 14.83 -5.33 21.70
C VAL A 281 15.19 -3.85 21.66
N VAL A 282 14.20 -2.98 21.80
CA VAL A 282 14.33 -1.53 21.66
C VAL A 282 13.84 -0.84 22.92
N ASP A 283 14.62 0.09 23.46
CA ASP A 283 14.14 0.98 24.53
C ASP A 283 13.06 1.92 23.91
N PRO A 284 11.84 1.96 24.44
CA PRO A 284 10.80 2.86 23.97
C PRO A 284 11.23 4.34 23.92
N LYS A 285 12.12 4.75 24.83
CA LYS A 285 12.67 6.12 24.86
C LYS A 285 13.53 6.46 23.63
N GLU A 286 14.20 5.47 23.03
CA GLU A 286 14.98 5.67 21.80
C GLU A 286 14.06 5.94 20.60
N LEU A 287 12.81 5.45 20.63
CA LEU A 287 11.81 5.66 19.59
C LEU A 287 11.04 6.99 19.75
N GLU A 288 11.00 7.55 20.96
CA GLU A 288 10.28 8.80 21.25
C GLU A 288 11.01 10.03 20.69
N THR A 289 12.35 9.96 20.55
CA THR A 289 13.14 11.09 20.05
C THR A 289 13.12 11.11 18.53
N PRO A 290 12.55 12.15 17.88
CA PRO A 290 12.58 12.25 16.43
C PRO A 290 13.98 12.63 15.95
N TYR A 291 14.57 11.82 15.07
CA TYR A 291 15.78 12.16 14.34
C TYR A 291 15.44 12.42 12.86
N PRO A 292 16.14 13.33 12.19
CA PRO A 292 15.94 13.55 10.77
C PRO A 292 16.30 12.31 9.97
N LEU A 293 15.54 12.06 8.89
CA LEU A 293 15.84 10.98 7.96
C LEU A 293 17.09 11.36 7.14
N VAL A 294 18.18 10.63 7.30
CA VAL A 294 19.47 10.88 6.64
C VAL A 294 19.69 9.89 5.52
N THR A 295 20.07 10.39 4.34
CA THR A 295 20.43 9.54 3.20
C THR A 295 21.89 9.11 3.30
N LEU A 296 22.15 7.81 3.21
CA LEU A 296 23.48 7.21 3.22
C LEU A 296 24.08 7.12 1.81
N ASN A 297 25.40 6.84 1.71
CA ASN A 297 26.11 6.74 0.44
C ASN A 297 25.55 5.68 -0.53
N ASN A 298 24.93 4.63 -0.02
CA ASN A 298 24.29 3.57 -0.79
C ASN A 298 22.82 3.85 -1.16
N GLY A 299 22.32 5.07 -0.88
CA GLY A 299 20.96 5.49 -1.17
C GLY A 299 19.91 5.09 -0.14
N ARG A 300 20.26 4.29 0.89
CA ARG A 300 19.37 4.00 2.03
C ARG A 300 19.12 5.27 2.83
N LYS A 301 17.95 5.33 3.47
CA LYS A 301 17.63 6.43 4.38
C LYS A 301 17.32 5.85 5.76
N VAL A 302 17.83 6.50 6.81
CA VAL A 302 17.60 6.06 8.20
C VAL A 302 17.48 7.25 9.14
N SER A 303 16.59 7.14 10.12
CA SER A 303 16.36 8.10 11.19
C SER A 303 17.09 7.63 12.45
N LEU A 304 18.34 8.06 12.64
CA LEU A 304 19.18 7.70 13.78
C LEU A 304 19.97 8.92 14.29
N PRO A 305 20.42 8.91 15.56
CA PRO A 305 21.37 9.90 16.05
C PRO A 305 22.67 9.91 15.23
N ASN A 306 23.22 11.08 14.94
CA ASN A 306 24.43 11.25 14.11
C ASN A 306 25.63 10.41 14.57
N ASN A 307 25.76 10.14 15.87
CA ASN A 307 26.84 9.31 16.43
C ASN A 307 26.66 7.81 16.13
N GLN A 308 25.46 7.36 15.80
CA GLN A 308 25.18 5.97 15.39
C GLN A 308 25.32 5.78 13.89
N ILE A 309 25.00 6.80 13.08
CA ILE A 309 25.15 6.77 11.61
C ILE A 309 26.62 6.56 11.21
N ARG A 310 27.58 7.18 11.92
CA ARG A 310 29.03 7.07 11.63
C ARG A 310 29.66 5.72 11.92
N LYS A 311 28.95 4.80 12.58
CA LYS A 311 29.44 3.45 12.93
C LYS A 311 29.00 2.36 11.95
N GLY A 312 28.10 2.68 10.99
CA GLY A 312 27.50 1.74 10.04
C GLY A 312 27.84 2.02 8.57
N THR A 313 28.80 2.92 8.30
CA THR A 313 29.31 3.22 6.95
C THR A 313 30.68 2.61 6.71
#